data_2b7a060c5d6ed6edb59d2eb02a2cc8d6
#
_entry.id   2b7a060c5d6ed6edb59d2eb02a2cc8d6
#
_cell.length_a   1.000
_cell.length_b   1.000
_cell.length_c   1.000
_cell.angle_alpha   90.00
_cell.angle_beta   90.00
_cell.angle_gamma   90.00
#
_symmetry.space_group_name_H-M   'P 1'
#
loop_
_entity.id
_entity.type
_entity.pdbx_description
1 polymer ?
#
loop_
_entity_poly.entity_id
_entity_poly.type
_entity_poly.pdbx_seq_one_letter_code
_entity_poly.pdbx_strand_id
1 'polypeptide(L)'
;MHSTKNRITVGNTIAGNPIDIVTYTLAAKTAGKRVHIQSGMHGGEITYWVQHRLYNFLKENLSAGEVVFVPCANPAAWEQRSYFYTFGKFDLYDGKDPNTHFPGKPDGSLHQRIVHALQSLAKTCDLGLDLHTARKSLPYVIFTRESYAPLVREVGLKYNFLDDGDPSGSFDAGLDPLNIDNLCIECGSHDEHDAAKIEQVFQGILRLLARLGMIDKSLTVHPANDSYWFRKDKKILTRDAGFVRYDVELGKPFKKGDTLFTLHPSSELGAEQPERAPEDGVMYKHAPTHIYRTGDETLHYIAMDALVKI
;
A
#
# COMPACT_ATOMS: atom_id res chain seq x y z
N MET A 1 -11.19 4.43 -27.63
CA MET A 1 -10.34 3.80 -26.64
C MET A 1 -9.81 2.48 -27.17
N HIS A 2 -8.57 2.14 -26.84
CA HIS A 2 -7.93 0.85 -27.19
C HIS A 2 -7.53 0.13 -25.89
N SER A 3 -7.72 -1.18 -25.83
CA SER A 3 -7.33 -2.01 -24.69
C SER A 3 -6.43 -3.14 -25.16
N THR A 4 -5.28 -3.30 -24.50
CA THR A 4 -4.35 -4.41 -24.78
C THR A 4 -4.07 -5.21 -23.53
N LYS A 5 -3.78 -6.51 -23.71
CA LYS A 5 -3.29 -7.39 -22.67
C LYS A 5 -1.95 -7.97 -23.11
N ASN A 6 -0.93 -7.82 -22.26
CA ASN A 6 0.41 -8.35 -22.53
C ASN A 6 0.86 -9.28 -21.42
N ARG A 7 1.87 -10.09 -21.70
CA ARG A 7 2.55 -10.97 -20.75
C ARG A 7 4.05 -10.73 -20.83
N ILE A 8 4.68 -10.66 -19.66
CA ILE A 8 6.14 -10.55 -19.55
C ILE A 8 6.62 -11.75 -18.75
N THR A 9 7.27 -12.70 -19.43
CA THR A 9 7.85 -13.88 -18.78
C THR A 9 9.11 -13.48 -18.02
N VAL A 10 9.12 -13.69 -16.71
CA VAL A 10 10.23 -13.36 -15.81
C VAL A 10 11.04 -14.58 -15.36
N GLY A 11 10.54 -15.77 -15.63
CA GLY A 11 11.18 -17.03 -15.30
C GLY A 11 10.28 -18.21 -15.58
N ASN A 12 10.68 -19.39 -15.10
CA ASN A 12 9.86 -20.61 -15.19
C ASN A 12 9.75 -21.27 -13.82
N THR A 13 8.65 -21.94 -13.58
CA THR A 13 8.48 -22.84 -12.44
C THR A 13 9.37 -24.09 -12.61
N ILE A 14 9.57 -24.87 -11.55
CA ILE A 14 10.30 -26.14 -11.60
C ILE A 14 9.66 -27.10 -12.61
N ALA A 15 8.35 -27.04 -12.83
CA ALA A 15 7.63 -27.84 -13.81
C ALA A 15 7.77 -27.33 -15.27
N GLY A 16 8.54 -26.26 -15.50
CA GLY A 16 8.77 -25.68 -16.82
C GLY A 16 7.70 -24.69 -17.31
N ASN A 17 6.70 -24.38 -16.49
CA ASN A 17 5.68 -23.39 -16.86
C ASN A 17 6.22 -21.97 -16.71
N PRO A 18 5.87 -21.02 -17.61
CA PRO A 18 6.30 -19.65 -17.50
C PRO A 18 5.71 -18.97 -16.25
N ILE A 19 6.51 -18.11 -15.62
CA ILE A 19 6.08 -17.18 -14.59
C ILE A 19 5.90 -15.84 -15.30
N ASP A 20 4.64 -15.42 -15.48
CA ASP A 20 4.28 -14.26 -16.28
C ASP A 20 3.70 -13.13 -15.41
N ILE A 21 4.22 -11.93 -15.59
CA ILE A 21 3.53 -10.70 -15.16
C ILE A 21 2.53 -10.33 -16.28
N VAL A 22 1.26 -10.28 -15.93
CA VAL A 22 0.19 -9.88 -16.87
C VAL A 22 -0.09 -8.41 -16.72
N THR A 23 -0.10 -7.67 -17.82
CA THR A 23 -0.41 -6.25 -17.85
C THR A 23 -1.63 -5.98 -18.73
N TYR A 24 -2.37 -4.94 -18.37
CA TYR A 24 -3.47 -4.40 -19.16
C TYR A 24 -3.22 -2.93 -19.41
N THR A 25 -3.34 -2.48 -20.65
CA THR A 25 -3.22 -1.06 -20.98
C THR A 25 -4.52 -0.56 -21.54
N LEU A 26 -5.04 0.54 -20.97
CA LEU A 26 -6.11 1.32 -21.55
C LEU A 26 -5.51 2.60 -22.14
N ALA A 27 -5.74 2.86 -23.43
CA ALA A 27 -5.28 4.04 -24.12
C ALA A 27 -6.45 4.80 -24.73
N ALA A 28 -6.56 6.08 -24.44
CA ALA A 28 -7.50 6.98 -25.08
C ALA A 28 -7.07 7.25 -26.52
N LYS A 29 -7.98 7.83 -27.35
CA LYS A 29 -7.63 8.31 -28.69
C LYS A 29 -6.78 9.58 -28.66
N THR A 30 -6.97 10.41 -27.64
CA THR A 30 -6.22 11.65 -27.43
C THR A 30 -4.93 11.34 -26.69
N ALA A 31 -3.81 11.83 -27.18
CA ALA A 31 -2.52 11.76 -26.48
C ALA A 31 -2.59 12.49 -25.11
N GLY A 32 -1.83 12.04 -24.16
CA GLY A 32 -1.79 12.62 -22.81
C GLY A 32 -0.76 11.92 -21.94
N LYS A 33 -0.93 12.02 -20.65
CA LYS A 33 -0.07 11.40 -19.64
C LYS A 33 -0.16 9.87 -19.64
N ARG A 34 0.91 9.23 -19.19
CA ARG A 34 0.97 7.78 -18.98
C ARG A 34 1.13 7.48 -17.52
N VAL A 35 0.22 6.66 -16.97
CA VAL A 35 0.21 6.27 -15.55
C VAL A 35 0.40 4.77 -15.42
N HIS A 36 1.32 4.36 -14.54
CA HIS A 36 1.52 2.97 -14.13
C HIS A 36 0.82 2.72 -12.80
N ILE A 37 0.02 1.66 -12.70
CA ILE A 37 -0.65 1.24 -11.47
C ILE A 37 -0.37 -0.25 -11.26
N GLN A 38 0.44 -0.56 -10.25
CA GLN A 38 0.70 -1.95 -9.87
C GLN A 38 0.09 -2.30 -8.52
N SER A 39 -0.14 -3.58 -8.28
CA SER A 39 -0.60 -4.16 -7.02
C SER A 39 -0.12 -5.60 -6.88
N GLY A 40 -0.21 -6.13 -5.67
CA GLY A 40 0.12 -7.53 -5.44
C GLY A 40 1.62 -7.83 -5.51
N MET A 41 2.45 -6.95 -5.00
CA MET A 41 3.86 -7.20 -4.76
C MET A 41 4.03 -8.27 -3.68
N HIS A 42 3.18 -8.27 -2.66
CA HIS A 42 3.12 -9.32 -1.65
C HIS A 42 1.87 -10.18 -1.84
N GLY A 43 1.96 -11.46 -1.52
CA GLY A 43 0.81 -12.36 -1.49
C GLY A 43 -0.17 -11.98 -0.37
N GLY A 44 -1.48 -12.16 -0.60
CA GLY A 44 -2.52 -11.79 0.36
C GLY A 44 -2.95 -10.32 0.34
N GLU A 45 -2.29 -9.44 -0.42
CA GLU A 45 -2.70 -8.05 -0.60
C GLU A 45 -3.85 -7.96 -1.60
N ILE A 46 -5.07 -7.75 -1.13
CA ILE A 46 -6.27 -7.74 -1.97
C ILE A 46 -6.54 -6.41 -2.70
N THR A 47 -5.49 -5.66 -2.98
CA THR A 47 -5.51 -4.38 -3.73
C THR A 47 -6.01 -4.51 -5.18
N TYR A 48 -6.10 -5.74 -5.70
CA TYR A 48 -6.74 -6.05 -6.99
C TYR A 48 -8.10 -5.37 -7.16
N TRP A 49 -8.91 -5.26 -6.11
CA TRP A 49 -10.25 -4.68 -6.20
C TRP A 49 -10.25 -3.20 -6.58
N VAL A 50 -9.24 -2.44 -6.16
CA VAL A 50 -9.06 -1.04 -6.57
C VAL A 50 -8.77 -0.98 -8.07
N GLN A 51 -7.82 -1.80 -8.56
CA GLN A 51 -7.49 -1.84 -9.98
C GLN A 51 -8.66 -2.33 -10.84
N HIS A 52 -9.36 -3.39 -10.41
CA HIS A 52 -10.53 -3.90 -11.12
C HIS A 52 -11.59 -2.82 -11.30
N ARG A 53 -11.87 -2.05 -10.26
CA ARG A 53 -12.83 -0.95 -10.30
C ARG A 53 -12.35 0.20 -11.20
N LEU A 54 -11.10 0.61 -11.08
CA LEU A 54 -10.49 1.62 -11.93
C LEU A 54 -10.52 1.20 -13.41
N TYR A 55 -10.12 -0.02 -13.72
CA TYR A 55 -10.10 -0.52 -15.09
C TYR A 55 -11.51 -0.45 -15.72
N ASN A 56 -12.54 -0.92 -15.02
CA ASN A 56 -13.91 -0.87 -15.52
C ASN A 56 -14.41 0.56 -15.72
N PHE A 57 -14.14 1.45 -14.77
CA PHE A 57 -14.53 2.87 -14.87
C PHE A 57 -13.81 3.57 -16.03
N LEU A 58 -12.50 3.35 -16.17
CA LEU A 58 -11.69 4.03 -17.18
C LEU A 58 -11.95 3.52 -18.61
N LYS A 59 -12.47 2.32 -18.79
CA LYS A 59 -12.93 1.85 -20.11
C LYS A 59 -13.96 2.77 -20.76
N GLU A 60 -14.72 3.49 -19.97
CA GLU A 60 -15.78 4.39 -20.44
C GLU A 60 -15.39 5.86 -20.31
N ASN A 61 -14.48 6.20 -19.38
CA ASN A 61 -14.25 7.57 -18.95
C ASN A 61 -12.83 8.10 -19.22
N LEU A 62 -11.89 7.29 -19.73
CA LEU A 62 -10.55 7.77 -20.08
C LEU A 62 -10.60 8.62 -21.35
N SER A 63 -10.35 9.92 -21.23
CA SER A 63 -10.45 10.90 -22.31
C SER A 63 -9.11 11.20 -23.00
N ALA A 64 -7.99 11.09 -22.26
CA ALA A 64 -6.64 11.34 -22.79
C ALA A 64 -5.60 10.44 -22.11
N GLY A 65 -4.49 10.18 -22.81
CA GLY A 65 -3.36 9.42 -22.28
C GLY A 65 -3.60 7.92 -22.19
N GLU A 66 -2.80 7.25 -21.34
CA GLU A 66 -2.92 5.81 -21.13
C GLU A 66 -2.65 5.40 -19.68
N VAL A 67 -3.28 4.30 -19.25
CA VAL A 67 -3.05 3.69 -17.95
C VAL A 67 -2.62 2.24 -18.14
N VAL A 68 -1.47 1.89 -17.56
CA VAL A 68 -0.92 0.54 -17.51
C VAL A 68 -1.24 -0.07 -16.16
N PHE A 69 -2.01 -1.14 -16.14
CA PHE A 69 -2.37 -1.89 -14.96
C PHE A 69 -1.53 -3.16 -14.84
N VAL A 70 -1.01 -3.41 -13.64
CA VAL A 70 -0.33 -4.65 -13.26
C VAL A 70 -1.05 -5.22 -12.03
N PRO A 71 -2.10 -6.04 -12.20
CA PRO A 71 -2.94 -6.51 -11.09
C PRO A 71 -2.24 -7.48 -10.14
N CYS A 72 -1.20 -8.16 -10.60
CA CYS A 72 -0.39 -9.09 -9.83
C CYS A 72 1.08 -8.86 -10.19
N ALA A 73 1.75 -7.99 -9.45
CA ALA A 73 3.13 -7.60 -9.69
C ALA A 73 4.12 -8.75 -9.42
N ASN A 74 3.81 -9.60 -8.42
CA ASN A 74 4.64 -10.75 -8.05
C ASN A 74 3.82 -12.05 -8.04
N PRO A 75 3.70 -12.73 -9.20
CA PRO A 75 2.96 -13.99 -9.28
C PRO A 75 3.49 -15.07 -8.33
N ALA A 76 4.82 -15.12 -8.10
CA ALA A 76 5.42 -16.09 -7.21
C ALA A 76 4.99 -15.92 -5.76
N ALA A 77 4.81 -14.68 -5.29
CA ALA A 77 4.30 -14.40 -3.94
C ALA A 77 2.85 -14.86 -3.76
N TRP A 78 2.03 -14.73 -4.80
CA TRP A 78 0.63 -15.15 -4.77
C TRP A 78 0.44 -16.67 -4.76
N GLU A 79 1.41 -17.42 -5.26
CA GLU A 79 1.42 -18.89 -5.21
C GLU A 79 1.90 -19.43 -3.84
N GLN A 80 2.50 -18.60 -2.99
CA GLN A 80 2.94 -18.98 -1.64
C GLN A 80 1.75 -19.05 -0.69
N ARG A 81 1.15 -20.22 -0.58
CA ARG A 81 -0.04 -20.45 0.26
C ARG A 81 0.27 -21.31 1.48
N SER A 82 -0.40 -21.02 2.59
CA SER A 82 -0.50 -21.91 3.73
C SER A 82 -1.96 -22.25 4.02
N TYR A 83 -2.20 -23.03 5.07
CA TYR A 83 -3.55 -23.41 5.47
C TYR A 83 -4.40 -22.17 5.76
N PHE A 84 -5.43 -21.94 4.94
CA PHE A 84 -6.34 -20.80 4.89
C PHE A 84 -5.76 -19.44 4.48
N TYR A 85 -4.43 -19.26 4.38
CA TYR A 85 -3.84 -17.96 4.11
C TYR A 85 -2.92 -17.97 2.90
N THR A 86 -2.78 -16.79 2.26
CA THR A 86 -1.76 -16.51 1.28
C THR A 86 -0.65 -15.73 1.98
N PHE A 87 0.60 -16.19 1.83
CA PHE A 87 1.79 -15.47 2.27
C PHE A 87 2.41 -14.68 1.13
N GLY A 88 3.68 -14.32 1.25
CA GLY A 88 4.45 -13.68 0.19
C GLY A 88 4.91 -12.28 0.53
N LYS A 89 4.91 -11.92 1.82
CA LYS A 89 5.66 -10.75 2.32
C LYS A 89 7.16 -11.04 2.20
N PHE A 90 7.54 -12.27 2.51
CA PHE A 90 8.92 -12.75 2.38
C PHE A 90 8.93 -14.01 1.51
N ASP A 91 9.94 -14.16 0.68
CA ASP A 91 10.16 -15.41 -0.04
C ASP A 91 10.46 -16.55 0.95
N LEU A 92 9.78 -17.68 0.78
CA LEU A 92 9.93 -18.81 1.70
C LEU A 92 11.31 -19.50 1.60
N TYR A 93 12.03 -19.30 0.50
CA TYR A 93 13.32 -19.93 0.28
C TYR A 93 14.47 -19.12 0.88
N ASP A 94 14.52 -17.79 0.63
CA ASP A 94 15.64 -16.93 1.04
C ASP A 94 15.28 -15.90 2.14
N GLY A 95 14.00 -15.81 2.52
CA GLY A 95 13.52 -14.93 3.58
C GLY A 95 13.51 -13.44 3.22
N LYS A 96 13.72 -13.08 1.94
CA LYS A 96 13.81 -11.68 1.52
C LYS A 96 12.45 -11.12 1.11
N ASP A 97 12.26 -9.84 1.39
CA ASP A 97 11.12 -9.09 0.89
C ASP A 97 11.34 -8.74 -0.59
N PRO A 98 10.47 -9.17 -1.51
CA PRO A 98 10.59 -8.84 -2.93
C PRO A 98 10.63 -7.33 -3.18
N ASN A 99 9.93 -6.54 -2.38
CA ASN A 99 9.87 -5.07 -2.50
C ASN A 99 11.13 -4.35 -2.00
N THR A 100 12.22 -5.07 -1.79
CA THR A 100 13.54 -4.49 -1.44
C THR A 100 14.58 -4.69 -2.55
N HIS A 101 14.15 -5.04 -3.77
CA HIS A 101 15.05 -5.44 -4.84
C HIS A 101 15.11 -4.47 -6.02
N PHE A 102 14.29 -3.37 -6.01
CA PHE A 102 14.37 -2.36 -7.06
C PHE A 102 15.76 -1.69 -7.14
N PRO A 103 16.27 -1.40 -8.33
CA PRO A 103 15.65 -1.53 -9.66
C PRO A 103 15.70 -2.94 -10.27
N GLY A 104 16.21 -3.95 -9.58
CA GLY A 104 16.34 -5.32 -10.06
C GLY A 104 17.44 -5.54 -11.10
N LYS A 105 17.51 -6.79 -11.61
CA LYS A 105 18.44 -7.21 -12.68
C LYS A 105 17.77 -8.23 -13.60
N PRO A 106 17.96 -8.13 -14.93
CA PRO A 106 17.32 -9.05 -15.89
C PRO A 106 17.86 -10.49 -15.81
N ASP A 107 19.06 -10.67 -15.31
CA ASP A 107 19.77 -11.94 -15.13
C ASP A 107 19.91 -12.36 -13.65
N GLY A 108 19.25 -11.64 -12.74
CA GLY A 108 19.29 -11.88 -11.31
C GLY A 108 18.39 -13.01 -10.82
N SER A 109 18.15 -13.03 -9.50
CA SER A 109 17.16 -13.91 -8.87
C SER A 109 15.75 -13.66 -9.44
N LEU A 110 14.80 -14.55 -9.17
CA LEU A 110 13.42 -14.37 -9.64
C LEU A 110 12.84 -13.02 -9.20
N HIS A 111 13.05 -12.61 -7.94
CA HIS A 111 12.60 -11.32 -7.43
C HIS A 111 13.28 -10.13 -8.14
N GLN A 112 14.58 -10.22 -8.40
CA GLN A 112 15.28 -9.19 -9.17
C GLN A 112 14.77 -9.07 -10.62
N ARG A 113 14.40 -10.18 -11.25
CA ARG A 113 13.80 -10.18 -12.60
C ARG A 113 12.39 -9.61 -12.60
N ILE A 114 11.58 -9.94 -11.59
CA ILE A 114 10.23 -9.38 -11.40
C ILE A 114 10.31 -7.86 -11.28
N VAL A 115 11.06 -7.34 -10.31
CA VAL A 115 11.13 -5.89 -10.08
C VAL A 115 11.81 -5.16 -11.25
N HIS A 116 12.76 -5.78 -11.95
CA HIS A 116 13.35 -5.23 -13.18
C HIS A 116 12.30 -5.05 -14.29
N ALA A 117 11.41 -6.03 -14.46
CA ALA A 117 10.31 -5.95 -15.44
C ALA A 117 9.32 -4.84 -15.05
N LEU A 118 8.94 -4.74 -13.77
CA LEU A 118 8.06 -3.69 -13.25
C LEU A 118 8.66 -2.30 -13.43
N GLN A 119 9.93 -2.12 -13.08
CA GLN A 119 10.67 -0.88 -13.30
C GLN A 119 10.71 -0.51 -14.79
N SER A 120 10.91 -1.51 -15.66
CA SER A 120 10.97 -1.27 -17.10
C SER A 120 9.64 -0.81 -17.70
N LEU A 121 8.52 -1.19 -17.10
CA LEU A 121 7.20 -0.66 -17.43
C LEU A 121 7.02 0.77 -16.89
N ALA A 122 7.34 0.97 -15.60
CA ALA A 122 7.08 2.22 -14.90
C ALA A 122 7.97 3.37 -15.37
N LYS A 123 9.24 3.11 -15.75
CA LYS A 123 10.19 4.14 -16.23
C LYS A 123 9.74 4.92 -17.47
N THR A 124 8.70 4.47 -18.15
CA THR A 124 8.13 5.14 -19.33
C THR A 124 6.88 5.94 -19.00
N CYS A 125 6.51 6.03 -17.72
CA CYS A 125 5.31 6.69 -17.24
C CYS A 125 5.62 8.05 -16.63
N ASP A 126 4.62 8.92 -16.55
CA ASP A 126 4.68 10.22 -15.89
C ASP A 126 4.41 10.08 -14.38
N LEU A 127 3.65 9.04 -13.97
CA LEU A 127 3.29 8.75 -12.58
C LEU A 127 3.27 7.24 -12.36
N GLY A 128 3.91 6.79 -11.29
CA GLY A 128 3.84 5.43 -10.76
C GLY A 128 3.01 5.35 -9.48
N LEU A 129 2.08 4.40 -9.42
CA LEU A 129 1.30 4.09 -8.22
C LEU A 129 1.53 2.63 -7.83
N ASP A 130 2.00 2.42 -6.60
CA ASP A 130 2.18 1.08 -6.02
C ASP A 130 1.12 0.85 -4.92
N LEU A 131 0.21 -0.09 -5.15
CA LEU A 131 -0.90 -0.35 -4.25
C LEU A 131 -0.57 -1.53 -3.33
N HIS A 132 -0.52 -1.24 -2.05
CA HIS A 132 -0.24 -2.18 -0.97
C HIS A 132 -1.40 -2.26 0.03
N THR A 133 -1.28 -3.17 1.00
CA THR A 133 -2.06 -3.19 2.23
C THR A 133 -1.13 -3.34 3.42
N ALA A 134 -1.44 -2.63 4.49
CA ALA A 134 -0.76 -2.82 5.76
C ALA A 134 -1.61 -3.69 6.69
N ARG A 135 -1.06 -4.31 7.68
CA ARG A 135 -1.69 -5.04 8.80
C ARG A 135 -3.22 -4.75 8.94
N LYS A 136 -3.75 -4.45 10.10
CA LYS A 136 -5.06 -3.79 10.26
C LYS A 136 -4.83 -2.29 10.27
N SER A 137 -5.26 -1.57 9.22
CA SER A 137 -4.94 -0.15 9.07
C SER A 137 -6.04 0.68 8.41
N LEU A 138 -5.93 1.99 8.60
CA LEU A 138 -6.55 2.97 7.71
C LEU A 138 -5.85 2.92 6.33
N PRO A 139 -6.49 3.37 5.26
CA PRO A 139 -5.77 3.69 4.04
C PRO A 139 -4.92 4.96 4.24
N TYR A 140 -3.69 4.95 3.71
CA TYR A 140 -2.76 6.10 3.76
C TYR A 140 -1.79 6.06 2.58
N VAL A 141 -1.21 7.22 2.25
CA VAL A 141 -0.14 7.32 1.26
C VAL A 141 1.21 7.29 1.97
N ILE A 142 2.17 6.56 1.42
CA ILE A 142 3.60 6.70 1.70
C ILE A 142 4.21 7.47 0.54
N PHE A 143 5.01 8.48 0.83
CA PHE A 143 5.69 9.29 -0.17
C PHE A 143 7.06 9.74 0.33
N THR A 144 8.01 9.95 -0.58
CA THR A 144 9.44 10.10 -0.27
C THR A 144 9.91 11.55 -0.24
N ARG A 145 9.12 12.49 -0.74
CA ARG A 145 9.52 13.91 -0.89
C ARG A 145 8.38 14.84 -0.55
N GLU A 146 8.65 15.92 0.19
CA GLU A 146 7.64 16.96 0.48
C GLU A 146 7.04 17.57 -0.79
N SER A 147 7.78 17.61 -1.90
CA SER A 147 7.28 18.10 -3.19
C SER A 147 6.10 17.29 -3.73
N TYR A 148 5.88 16.06 -3.24
CA TYR A 148 4.74 15.23 -3.59
C TYR A 148 3.47 15.56 -2.78
N ALA A 149 3.54 16.42 -1.77
CA ALA A 149 2.38 16.82 -0.97
C ALA A 149 1.15 17.26 -1.80
N PRO A 150 1.29 17.99 -2.93
CA PRO A 150 0.15 18.29 -3.80
C PRO A 150 -0.52 17.06 -4.43
N LEU A 151 0.24 15.99 -4.73
CA LEU A 151 -0.31 14.72 -5.23
C LEU A 151 -1.00 13.96 -4.10
N VAL A 152 -0.39 13.93 -2.91
CA VAL A 152 -0.97 13.31 -1.71
C VAL A 152 -2.30 13.97 -1.34
N ARG A 153 -2.39 15.30 -1.45
CA ARG A 153 -3.65 16.05 -1.25
C ARG A 153 -4.74 15.60 -2.22
N GLU A 154 -4.40 15.37 -3.49
CA GLU A 154 -5.38 14.87 -4.47
C GLU A 154 -5.87 13.47 -4.12
N VAL A 155 -4.99 12.59 -3.60
CA VAL A 155 -5.43 11.28 -3.10
C VAL A 155 -6.44 11.47 -1.96
N GLY A 156 -6.26 12.46 -1.09
CA GLY A 156 -7.25 12.90 -0.11
C GLY A 156 -7.48 11.91 1.03
N LEU A 157 -6.50 11.07 1.35
CA LEU A 157 -6.50 10.25 2.56
C LEU A 157 -6.12 11.11 3.76
N LYS A 158 -6.69 10.80 4.93
CA LYS A 158 -6.60 11.69 6.09
C LYS A 158 -5.19 11.76 6.68
N TYR A 159 -4.53 10.63 6.85
CA TYR A 159 -3.19 10.55 7.42
C TYR A 159 -2.24 9.93 6.41
N ASN A 160 -1.05 10.50 6.22
CA ASN A 160 -0.12 10.08 5.20
C ASN A 160 1.30 10.10 5.76
N PHE A 161 2.14 9.17 5.34
CA PHE A 161 3.49 8.99 5.85
C PHE A 161 4.51 9.55 4.86
N LEU A 162 5.27 10.56 5.28
CA LEU A 162 6.44 11.03 4.56
C LEU A 162 7.65 10.22 5.03
N ASP A 163 8.08 9.29 4.17
CA ASP A 163 9.29 8.49 4.35
C ASP A 163 10.45 9.14 3.57
N ASP A 164 11.04 10.16 4.15
CA ASP A 164 12.19 10.87 3.59
C ASP A 164 13.55 10.27 4.02
N GLY A 165 13.52 9.03 4.54
CA GLY A 165 14.68 8.22 4.85
C GLY A 165 15.36 7.63 3.61
N ASP A 166 16.09 6.53 3.80
CA ASP A 166 16.64 5.74 2.69
C ASP A 166 15.64 4.67 2.24
N PRO A 167 14.88 4.89 1.17
CA PRO A 167 13.87 3.97 0.68
C PRO A 167 14.48 2.75 -0.04
N SER A 168 15.62 2.24 0.40
CA SER A 168 16.44 1.26 -0.30
C SER A 168 15.62 0.07 -0.85
N GLY A 169 15.58 -0.03 -2.17
CA GLY A 169 15.06 -1.18 -2.90
C GLY A 169 13.54 -1.20 -3.12
N SER A 170 12.77 -0.22 -2.63
CA SER A 170 11.33 -0.10 -2.89
C SER A 170 11.03 0.39 -4.32
N PHE A 171 9.77 0.32 -4.74
CA PHE A 171 9.33 0.87 -6.02
C PHE A 171 9.67 2.36 -6.14
N ASP A 172 9.46 3.13 -5.07
CA ASP A 172 9.80 4.55 -5.00
C ASP A 172 11.29 4.78 -5.21
N ALA A 173 12.14 3.98 -4.54
CA ALA A 173 13.60 4.01 -4.73
C ALA A 173 14.02 3.72 -6.17
N GLY A 174 13.21 2.95 -6.90
CA GLY A 174 13.43 2.67 -8.30
C GLY A 174 13.07 3.84 -9.22
N LEU A 175 12.07 4.64 -8.90
CA LEU A 175 11.54 5.71 -9.74
C LEU A 175 12.10 7.10 -9.41
N ASP A 176 12.40 7.37 -8.16
CA ASP A 176 12.93 8.65 -7.71
C ASP A 176 14.21 9.12 -8.44
N PRO A 177 15.21 8.25 -8.68
CA PRO A 177 16.39 8.63 -9.46
C PRO A 177 16.09 8.96 -10.92
N LEU A 178 14.95 8.51 -11.44
CA LEU A 178 14.49 8.77 -12.80
C LEU A 178 13.64 10.05 -12.90
N ASN A 179 13.39 10.74 -11.77
CA ASN A 179 12.48 11.89 -11.65
C ASN A 179 11.06 11.59 -12.15
N ILE A 180 10.57 10.39 -11.89
CA ILE A 180 9.20 9.99 -12.17
C ILE A 180 8.41 10.16 -10.88
N ASP A 181 7.32 10.92 -10.94
CA ASP A 181 6.42 11.07 -9.79
C ASP A 181 5.88 9.71 -9.37
N ASN A 182 5.86 9.45 -8.06
CA ASN A 182 5.40 8.16 -7.57
C ASN A 182 4.76 8.28 -6.18
N LEU A 183 3.85 7.36 -5.88
CA LEU A 183 3.21 7.22 -4.58
C LEU A 183 3.00 5.73 -4.28
N CYS A 184 3.33 5.31 -3.07
CA CYS A 184 2.87 4.05 -2.52
C CYS A 184 1.55 4.29 -1.76
N ILE A 185 0.52 3.51 -2.03
CA ILE A 185 -0.80 3.67 -1.40
C ILE A 185 -1.15 2.39 -0.66
N GLU A 186 -1.14 2.47 0.65
CA GLU A 186 -1.68 1.45 1.53
C GLU A 186 -3.21 1.53 1.50
N CYS A 187 -3.86 0.54 0.90
CA CYS A 187 -5.29 0.55 0.63
C CYS A 187 -6.15 0.13 1.85
N GLY A 188 -5.53 -0.04 3.00
CA GLY A 188 -6.17 -0.45 4.24
C GLY A 188 -5.65 -1.79 4.74
N SER A 189 -6.52 -2.56 5.38
CA SER A 189 -6.14 -3.80 6.05
C SER A 189 -5.81 -4.92 5.08
N HIS A 190 -4.83 -5.73 5.45
CA HIS A 190 -4.48 -6.97 4.77
C HIS A 190 -5.61 -8.00 4.87
N ASP A 191 -5.84 -8.78 3.83
CA ASP A 191 -6.87 -9.83 3.76
C ASP A 191 -8.33 -9.37 4.02
N GLU A 192 -8.62 -8.06 3.90
CA GLU A 192 -9.94 -7.51 4.18
C GLU A 192 -10.55 -6.80 2.97
N HIS A 193 -11.67 -7.30 2.46
CA HIS A 193 -12.47 -6.60 1.46
C HIS A 193 -13.35 -5.55 2.14
N ASP A 194 -12.79 -4.35 2.35
CA ASP A 194 -13.51 -3.20 2.88
C ASP A 194 -13.94 -2.26 1.75
N ALA A 195 -15.23 -2.29 1.40
CA ALA A 195 -15.77 -1.49 0.30
C ALA A 195 -15.58 0.03 0.50
N ALA A 196 -15.60 0.51 1.75
CA ALA A 196 -15.43 1.93 2.05
C ALA A 196 -13.99 2.39 1.84
N LYS A 197 -13.01 1.58 2.27
CA LYS A 197 -11.58 1.86 2.05
C LYS A 197 -11.23 1.77 0.56
N ILE A 198 -11.76 0.76 -0.14
CA ILE A 198 -11.61 0.62 -1.60
C ILE A 198 -12.16 1.85 -2.32
N GLU A 199 -13.34 2.36 -1.90
CA GLU A 199 -13.93 3.58 -2.45
C GLU A 199 -13.05 4.80 -2.22
N GLN A 200 -12.51 4.98 -1.02
CA GLN A 200 -11.65 6.13 -0.71
C GLN A 200 -10.41 6.16 -1.61
N VAL A 201 -9.73 5.03 -1.78
CA VAL A 201 -8.54 4.92 -2.64
C VAL A 201 -8.91 5.09 -4.11
N PHE A 202 -9.99 4.46 -4.56
CA PHE A 202 -10.51 4.61 -5.93
C PHE A 202 -10.77 6.09 -6.27
N GLN A 203 -11.50 6.82 -5.43
CA GLN A 203 -11.76 8.25 -5.62
C GLN A 203 -10.47 9.09 -5.57
N GLY A 204 -9.52 8.72 -4.71
CA GLY A 204 -8.21 9.36 -4.66
C GLY A 204 -7.45 9.25 -5.98
N ILE A 205 -7.42 8.05 -6.56
CA ILE A 205 -6.76 7.83 -7.86
C ILE A 205 -7.49 8.54 -8.98
N LEU A 206 -8.83 8.58 -8.98
CA LEU A 206 -9.59 9.36 -9.97
C LEU A 206 -9.24 10.85 -9.91
N ARG A 207 -9.07 11.44 -8.72
CA ARG A 207 -8.65 12.85 -8.60
C ARG A 207 -7.23 13.07 -9.15
N LEU A 208 -6.28 12.14 -8.94
CA LEU A 208 -4.97 12.20 -9.56
C LEU A 208 -5.07 12.17 -11.10
N LEU A 209 -5.86 11.26 -11.66
CA LEU A 209 -6.06 11.17 -13.11
C LEU A 209 -6.74 12.42 -13.68
N ALA A 210 -7.72 13.00 -12.96
CA ALA A 210 -8.35 14.26 -13.35
C ALA A 210 -7.36 15.44 -13.30
N ARG A 211 -6.49 15.51 -12.30
CA ARG A 211 -5.40 16.49 -12.21
C ARG A 211 -4.43 16.38 -13.39
N LEU A 212 -4.17 15.18 -13.87
CA LEU A 212 -3.34 14.92 -15.05
C LEU A 212 -4.08 15.16 -16.38
N GLY A 213 -5.36 15.55 -16.35
CA GLY A 213 -6.17 15.80 -17.54
C GLY A 213 -6.57 14.52 -18.30
N MET A 214 -6.55 13.39 -17.63
CA MET A 214 -6.85 12.08 -18.25
C MET A 214 -8.34 11.72 -18.21
N ILE A 215 -9.09 12.26 -17.25
CA ILE A 215 -10.55 12.13 -17.13
C ILE A 215 -11.17 13.48 -16.83
N ASP A 216 -12.50 13.60 -17.02
CA ASP A 216 -13.23 14.80 -16.65
C ASP A 216 -13.27 14.96 -15.12
N LYS A 217 -12.95 16.15 -14.63
CA LYS A 217 -12.95 16.48 -13.19
C LYS A 217 -14.33 16.33 -12.54
N SER A 218 -15.41 16.51 -13.30
CA SER A 218 -16.77 16.33 -12.82
C SER A 218 -17.09 14.91 -12.37
N LEU A 219 -16.27 13.93 -12.78
CA LEU A 219 -16.40 12.53 -12.40
C LEU A 219 -15.76 12.21 -11.03
N THR A 220 -15.16 13.20 -10.37
CA THR A 220 -14.49 13.01 -9.09
C THR A 220 -15.29 13.58 -7.93
N VAL A 221 -15.17 12.97 -6.76
CA VAL A 221 -15.76 13.46 -5.51
C VAL A 221 -14.68 14.16 -4.68
N HIS A 222 -15.02 15.32 -4.12
CA HIS A 222 -14.08 16.02 -3.21
C HIS A 222 -13.76 15.17 -1.99
N PRO A 223 -12.52 15.24 -1.46
CA PRO A 223 -12.17 14.56 -0.21
C PRO A 223 -13.09 15.02 0.93
N ALA A 224 -13.57 14.08 1.73
CA ALA A 224 -14.44 14.38 2.86
C ALA A 224 -13.69 14.98 4.06
N ASN A 225 -12.36 14.87 4.10
CA ASN A 225 -11.53 15.26 5.24
C ASN A 225 -10.32 16.08 4.79
N ASP A 226 -9.79 16.88 5.70
CA ASP A 226 -8.44 17.44 5.59
C ASP A 226 -7.42 16.31 5.55
N SER A 227 -6.34 16.52 4.79
CA SER A 227 -5.19 15.62 4.72
C SER A 227 -4.05 16.15 5.58
N TYR A 228 -3.38 15.23 6.25
CA TYR A 228 -2.21 15.49 7.09
C TYR A 228 -1.11 14.51 6.71
N TRP A 229 0.14 14.91 6.95
CA TRP A 229 1.26 13.98 6.89
C TRP A 229 2.08 14.00 8.18
N PHE A 230 2.83 12.94 8.40
CA PHE A 230 3.75 12.76 9.52
C PHE A 230 5.02 12.04 9.06
N ARG A 231 6.15 12.24 9.75
CA ARG A 231 7.44 11.60 9.45
C ARG A 231 7.73 10.38 10.33
N LYS A 232 7.15 10.33 11.51
CA LYS A 232 7.42 9.25 12.46
C LYS A 232 6.13 8.82 13.13
N ASP A 233 5.91 7.53 13.14
CA ASP A 233 4.93 6.91 14.00
C ASP A 233 5.59 6.42 15.29
N LYS A 234 4.76 6.15 16.29
CA LYS A 234 5.18 5.55 17.55
C LYS A 234 4.55 4.17 17.68
N LYS A 235 5.36 3.24 18.19
CA LYS A 235 4.99 1.84 18.36
C LYS A 235 4.81 1.55 19.83
N ILE A 236 3.78 0.78 20.16
CA ILE A 236 3.61 0.20 21.48
C ILE A 236 3.94 -1.29 21.41
N LEU A 237 4.81 -1.72 22.29
CA LEU A 237 5.22 -3.11 22.40
C LEU A 237 4.53 -3.74 23.63
N THR A 238 4.20 -5.02 23.54
CA THR A 238 3.70 -5.77 24.71
C THR A 238 4.77 -5.91 25.78
N ARG A 239 4.38 -5.73 27.04
CA ARG A 239 5.28 -5.95 28.20
C ARG A 239 5.34 -7.41 28.60
N ASP A 240 4.30 -8.17 28.27
CA ASP A 240 4.17 -9.58 28.58
C ASP A 240 3.51 -10.34 27.42
N ALA A 241 3.54 -11.67 27.46
CA ALA A 241 2.86 -12.52 26.49
C ALA A 241 1.39 -12.75 26.89
N GLY A 242 0.50 -12.74 25.91
CA GLY A 242 -0.93 -12.96 26.18
C GLY A 242 -1.84 -12.54 25.05
N PHE A 243 -3.06 -12.19 25.43
CA PHE A 243 -4.11 -11.79 24.50
C PHE A 243 -4.43 -10.31 24.68
N VAL A 244 -4.53 -9.59 23.58
CA VAL A 244 -4.81 -8.15 23.57
C VAL A 244 -6.24 -7.88 23.13
N ARG A 245 -6.94 -7.07 23.91
CA ARG A 245 -8.19 -6.42 23.52
C ARG A 245 -7.90 -4.94 23.30
N TYR A 246 -8.15 -4.44 22.07
CA TYR A 246 -8.02 -3.01 21.79
C TYR A 246 -9.18 -2.23 22.40
N ASP A 247 -8.87 -1.14 23.08
CA ASP A 247 -9.83 -0.24 23.73
C ASP A 247 -9.98 1.08 22.95
N VAL A 248 -9.15 1.29 21.90
CA VAL A 248 -9.24 2.40 20.95
C VAL A 248 -9.53 1.90 19.55
N GLU A 249 -10.19 2.73 18.75
CA GLU A 249 -10.55 2.42 17.37
C GLU A 249 -9.58 3.06 16.37
N LEU A 250 -9.36 2.40 15.23
CA LEU A 250 -8.58 2.95 14.13
C LEU A 250 -9.16 4.30 13.67
N GLY A 251 -8.30 5.33 13.60
CA GLY A 251 -8.65 6.66 13.14
C GLY A 251 -9.36 7.56 14.14
N LYS A 252 -9.66 7.04 15.33
CA LYS A 252 -10.22 7.86 16.42
C LYS A 252 -9.10 8.44 17.28
N PRO A 253 -9.14 9.75 17.57
CA PRO A 253 -8.20 10.36 18.51
C PRO A 253 -8.39 9.81 19.92
N PHE A 254 -7.29 9.67 20.66
CA PHE A 254 -7.25 9.35 22.07
C PHE A 254 -6.43 10.41 22.83
N LYS A 255 -6.63 10.49 24.14
CA LYS A 255 -5.92 11.39 25.02
C LYS A 255 -4.86 10.67 25.83
N LYS A 256 -3.85 11.42 26.28
CA LYS A 256 -2.89 10.95 27.27
C LYS A 256 -3.61 10.33 28.47
N GLY A 257 -3.23 9.11 28.82
CA GLY A 257 -3.81 8.35 29.92
C GLY A 257 -5.00 7.46 29.55
N ASP A 258 -5.58 7.60 28.34
CA ASP A 258 -6.60 6.68 27.86
C ASP A 258 -6.02 5.25 27.75
N THR A 259 -6.84 4.24 27.95
CA THR A 259 -6.44 2.84 27.71
C THR A 259 -6.39 2.59 26.21
N LEU A 260 -5.22 2.26 25.69
CA LEU A 260 -5.03 1.89 24.28
C LEU A 260 -5.48 0.45 24.01
N PHE A 261 -5.08 -0.43 24.91
CA PHE A 261 -5.49 -1.84 24.92
C PHE A 261 -5.32 -2.41 26.31
N THR A 262 -5.98 -3.54 26.55
CA THR A 262 -5.81 -4.36 27.75
C THR A 262 -5.17 -5.69 27.35
N LEU A 263 -4.01 -5.99 27.93
CA LEU A 263 -3.35 -7.28 27.80
C LEU A 263 -3.87 -8.22 28.88
N HIS A 264 -4.25 -9.42 28.47
CA HIS A 264 -4.62 -10.55 29.34
C HIS A 264 -3.47 -11.56 29.31
N PRO A 265 -2.58 -11.58 30.33
CA PRO A 265 -1.42 -12.47 30.34
C PRO A 265 -1.86 -13.94 30.30
N SER A 266 -1.19 -14.73 29.45
CA SER A 266 -1.48 -16.19 29.40
C SER A 266 -0.96 -16.95 30.64
N SER A 267 -0.04 -16.33 31.38
CA SER A 267 0.51 -16.91 32.63
C SER A 267 -0.41 -16.78 33.84
N GLU A 268 -1.42 -15.90 33.80
CA GLU A 268 -2.31 -15.63 34.93
C GLU A 268 -3.74 -15.41 34.46
N LEU A 269 -4.53 -16.44 34.48
CA LEU A 269 -5.93 -16.39 34.04
C LEU A 269 -6.75 -15.41 34.90
N GLY A 270 -7.41 -14.46 34.25
CA GLY A 270 -8.22 -13.42 34.89
C GLY A 270 -7.45 -12.13 35.21
N ALA A 271 -6.14 -12.11 35.02
CA ALA A 271 -5.36 -10.85 35.13
C ALA A 271 -5.62 -9.92 33.94
N GLU A 272 -5.59 -8.62 34.19
CA GLU A 272 -5.74 -7.55 33.19
C GLU A 272 -4.64 -6.49 33.37
N GLN A 273 -3.94 -6.18 32.30
CA GLN A 273 -2.87 -5.20 32.28
C GLN A 273 -3.21 -4.12 31.25
N PRO A 274 -3.80 -2.98 31.65
CA PRO A 274 -4.11 -1.88 30.76
C PRO A 274 -2.83 -1.14 30.33
N GLU A 275 -2.65 -0.97 29.03
CA GLU A 275 -1.61 -0.10 28.45
C GLU A 275 -2.19 1.30 28.22
N ARG A 276 -1.56 2.31 28.83
CA ARG A 276 -2.02 3.69 28.81
C ARG A 276 -1.30 4.50 27.74
N ALA A 277 -2.05 5.40 27.09
CA ALA A 277 -1.49 6.34 26.12
C ALA A 277 -0.48 7.27 26.81
N PRO A 278 0.77 7.36 26.34
CA PRO A 278 1.78 8.25 26.92
C PRO A 278 1.54 9.74 26.57
N GLU A 279 0.75 9.99 25.54
CA GLU A 279 0.43 11.33 25.00
C GLU A 279 -0.86 11.27 24.17
N ASP A 280 -1.32 12.43 23.66
CA ASP A 280 -2.44 12.51 22.73
C ASP A 280 -2.04 11.95 21.36
N GLY A 281 -2.91 11.15 20.73
CA GLY A 281 -2.59 10.53 19.46
C GLY A 281 -3.79 9.98 18.71
N VAL A 282 -3.50 9.32 17.59
CA VAL A 282 -4.47 8.56 16.80
C VAL A 282 -3.86 7.25 16.36
N MET A 283 -4.53 6.14 16.66
CA MET A 283 -4.12 4.83 16.16
C MET A 283 -4.46 4.72 14.66
N TYR A 284 -3.46 4.42 13.82
CA TYR A 284 -3.69 4.29 12.39
C TYR A 284 -3.43 2.87 11.83
N LYS A 285 -2.70 2.05 12.57
CA LYS A 285 -2.54 0.62 12.28
C LYS A 285 -2.22 -0.20 13.53
N HIS A 286 -2.56 -1.47 13.51
CA HIS A 286 -2.18 -2.46 14.52
C HIS A 286 -1.92 -3.84 13.89
N ALA A 287 -1.35 -4.78 14.62
CA ALA A 287 -1.17 -6.13 14.13
C ALA A 287 -2.53 -6.83 13.90
N PRO A 288 -2.62 -7.75 12.94
CA PRO A 288 -3.87 -8.44 12.61
C PRO A 288 -4.25 -9.52 13.63
N THR A 289 -3.37 -9.84 14.57
CA THR A 289 -3.59 -10.83 15.62
C THR A 289 -4.03 -10.18 16.93
N HIS A 290 -4.57 -10.97 17.83
CA HIS A 290 -4.83 -10.63 19.22
C HIS A 290 -3.95 -11.45 20.19
N ILE A 291 -2.97 -12.20 19.68
CA ILE A 291 -2.07 -13.06 20.44
C ILE A 291 -0.65 -12.52 20.26
N TYR A 292 0.03 -12.25 21.36
CA TYR A 292 1.34 -11.58 21.36
C TYR A 292 2.33 -12.29 22.28
N ARG A 293 3.59 -12.25 21.90
CA ARG A 293 4.72 -12.54 22.77
C ARG A 293 5.22 -11.24 23.40
N THR A 294 5.94 -11.34 24.49
CA THR A 294 6.66 -10.21 25.08
C THR A 294 7.53 -9.53 24.04
N GLY A 295 7.37 -8.20 23.90
CA GLY A 295 8.12 -7.37 22.96
C GLY A 295 7.55 -7.32 21.53
N ASP A 296 6.43 -7.99 21.25
CA ASP A 296 5.79 -7.86 19.94
C ASP A 296 5.15 -6.46 19.77
N GLU A 297 5.17 -5.93 18.54
CA GLU A 297 4.50 -4.69 18.18
C GLU A 297 2.98 -4.90 18.15
N THR A 298 2.25 -4.18 19.02
CA THR A 298 0.78 -4.23 19.09
C THR A 298 0.12 -3.23 18.17
N LEU A 299 0.37 -1.96 18.39
CA LEU A 299 -0.23 -0.87 17.62
C LEU A 299 0.78 0.22 17.27
N HIS A 300 0.43 0.97 16.23
CA HIS A 300 1.15 2.16 15.83
C HIS A 300 0.21 3.35 15.89
N TYR A 301 0.69 4.45 16.43
CA TYR A 301 -0.06 5.69 16.51
C TYR A 301 0.77 6.88 16.06
N ILE A 302 0.07 7.93 15.65
CA ILE A 302 0.63 9.22 15.30
C ILE A 302 0.35 10.15 16.47
N ALA A 303 1.39 10.78 17.02
CA ALA A 303 1.20 11.85 18.02
C ALA A 303 0.50 13.04 17.37
N MET A 304 -0.45 13.67 18.08
CA MET A 304 -1.26 14.75 17.49
C MET A 304 -0.44 15.97 17.10
N ASP A 305 0.66 16.25 17.81
CA ASP A 305 1.59 17.36 17.54
C ASP A 305 2.56 17.07 16.38
N ALA A 306 2.67 15.81 15.95
CA ALA A 306 3.48 15.41 14.78
C ALA A 306 2.75 15.58 13.44
N LEU A 307 1.45 15.89 13.45
CA LEU A 307 0.64 16.04 12.25
C LEU A 307 0.86 17.42 11.59
N VAL A 308 1.23 17.39 10.32
CA VAL A 308 1.35 18.59 9.47
C VAL A 308 0.21 18.59 8.46
N LYS A 309 -0.56 19.68 8.39
CA LYS A 309 -1.65 19.82 7.41
C LYS A 309 -1.08 20.04 6.01
N ILE A 310 -1.66 19.34 5.00
CA ILE A 310 -1.30 19.48 3.59
C ILE A 310 -2.14 20.59 2.93
#